data_762046fbaada6301c033b43bf2814cab
#
_entry.id   762046fbaada6301c033b43bf2814cab
#
_cell.length_a   1.000
_cell.length_b   1.000
_cell.length_c   1.000
_cell.angle_alpha   90.00
_cell.angle_beta   90.00
_cell.angle_gamma   90.00
#
_symmetry.space_group_name_H-M   'P 1'
#
loop_
_entity.id
_entity.type
_entity.pdbx_description
1 polymer ?
#
loop_
_entity_poly.entity_id
_entity_poly.type
_entity_poly.pdbx_seq_one_letter_code
_entity_poly.pdbx_strand_id
1 'polypeptide(L)'
;ISCLGFIPVTKAYAQFPVTIVMHEDVNLLGEVVVKGNRPSYKLTAEGLQTHVQGTVLSKMGTAEDVLKHIPGLQKKNDAYEVFGKGSPIIYVNGRLLRDLSELDQLKSEDIKNVELITSPGARYDASVKAVVKITTRPIKGEGFGFDVRSGYNQWEYAGFVEQLNWNYRRDKLDVFGTVYYRKSEGFDESRFTQDVHVDTLWHQDNYQFAKTNQQAFTN
;
A
#
# COMPACT_ATOMS: atom_id res chain seq x y z
N ILE A 1 -0.02 -54.68 -3.51
CA ILE A 1 0.53 -54.21 -4.79
C ILE A 1 0.06 -52.80 -4.99
N SER A 2 0.98 -51.91 -5.30
CA SER A 2 0.70 -50.49 -5.64
C SER A 2 1.41 -50.14 -6.94
N CYS A 3 0.74 -49.36 -7.78
CA CYS A 3 1.29 -48.79 -8.98
C CYS A 3 0.81 -47.34 -9.10
N LEU A 4 1.65 -46.47 -9.61
CA LEU A 4 1.29 -45.05 -9.79
C LEU A 4 0.10 -44.97 -10.77
N GLY A 5 -0.96 -44.24 -10.37
CA GLY A 5 -2.18 -44.08 -11.20
C GLY A 5 -3.21 -45.20 -10.97
N PHE A 6 -3.00 -46.12 -10.05
CA PHE A 6 -3.95 -47.18 -9.73
C PHE A 6 -4.25 -47.26 -8.24
N ILE A 7 -5.47 -47.67 -7.89
CA ILE A 7 -5.88 -47.90 -6.50
C ILE A 7 -5.09 -49.08 -5.93
N PRO A 8 -4.39 -48.88 -4.78
CA PRO A 8 -3.60 -49.99 -4.18
C PRO A 8 -4.49 -51.12 -3.74
N VAL A 9 -4.10 -52.35 -4.10
CA VAL A 9 -4.83 -53.56 -3.77
C VAL A 9 -4.03 -54.38 -2.75
N THR A 10 -4.63 -54.64 -1.57
CA THR A 10 -4.06 -55.52 -0.55
C THR A 10 -4.99 -56.72 -0.35
N LYS A 11 -4.55 -57.89 -0.79
CA LYS A 11 -5.26 -59.18 -0.60
C LYS A 11 -4.27 -60.27 -0.23
N ALA A 12 -4.68 -61.19 0.62
CA ALA A 12 -3.94 -62.43 0.90
C ALA A 12 -4.37 -63.52 -0.06
N TYR A 13 -3.39 -64.23 -0.66
CA TYR A 13 -3.62 -65.30 -1.61
C TYR A 13 -2.95 -66.57 -1.11
N ALA A 14 -3.67 -67.70 -1.19
CA ALA A 14 -3.19 -68.98 -0.75
C ALA A 14 -2.61 -69.85 -1.88
N GLN A 15 -2.80 -69.48 -3.13
CA GLN A 15 -2.33 -70.25 -4.30
C GLN A 15 -1.79 -69.29 -5.38
N PHE A 16 -0.78 -69.79 -6.13
CA PHE A 16 -0.17 -69.10 -7.27
C PHE A 16 -0.27 -69.97 -8.53
N PRO A 17 -0.37 -69.40 -9.77
CA PRO A 17 -0.31 -67.99 -10.13
C PRO A 17 -1.61 -67.23 -9.87
N VAL A 18 -1.52 -65.90 -9.59
CA VAL A 18 -2.64 -65.01 -9.30
C VAL A 18 -2.62 -63.84 -10.31
N THR A 19 -3.75 -63.63 -10.97
CA THR A 19 -3.96 -62.42 -11.79
C THR A 19 -4.62 -61.36 -10.93
N ILE A 20 -3.98 -60.23 -10.79
CA ILE A 20 -4.49 -59.08 -10.03
C ILE A 20 -4.88 -57.97 -11.03
N VAL A 21 -6.17 -57.68 -11.04
CA VAL A 21 -6.69 -56.53 -11.82
C VAL A 21 -6.67 -55.31 -10.93
N MET A 22 -5.95 -54.30 -11.31
CA MET A 22 -5.92 -53.00 -10.66
C MET A 22 -6.87 -52.04 -11.37
N HIS A 23 -7.58 -51.23 -10.63
CA HIS A 23 -8.43 -50.17 -11.17
C HIS A 23 -7.66 -48.87 -11.18
N GLU A 24 -7.79 -48.12 -12.25
CA GLU A 24 -7.20 -46.78 -12.34
C GLU A 24 -7.73 -45.89 -11.23
N ASP A 25 -6.85 -45.20 -10.57
CA ASP A 25 -7.21 -44.15 -9.61
C ASP A 25 -7.58 -42.89 -10.39
N VAL A 26 -8.87 -42.80 -10.76
CA VAL A 26 -9.47 -41.59 -11.38
C VAL A 26 -9.70 -40.47 -10.38
N ASN A 27 -8.97 -40.40 -9.29
CA ASN A 27 -8.82 -39.12 -8.59
C ASN A 27 -8.02 -38.21 -9.50
N LEU A 28 -8.71 -37.66 -10.48
CA LEU A 28 -8.30 -36.48 -11.19
C LEU A 28 -7.84 -35.49 -10.11
N LEU A 29 -6.54 -35.27 -10.03
CA LEU A 29 -6.02 -34.09 -9.36
C LEU A 29 -6.85 -32.94 -9.94
N GLY A 30 -7.79 -32.45 -9.15
CA GLY A 30 -8.67 -31.39 -9.62
C GLY A 30 -7.76 -30.35 -10.22
N GLU A 31 -8.03 -29.97 -11.46
CA GLU A 31 -7.27 -28.96 -12.18
C GLU A 31 -7.10 -27.78 -11.22
N VAL A 32 -5.88 -27.57 -10.71
CA VAL A 32 -5.57 -26.39 -9.93
C VAL A 32 -5.54 -25.25 -10.92
N VAL A 33 -6.73 -24.74 -11.26
CA VAL A 33 -6.85 -23.50 -12.00
C VAL A 33 -6.33 -22.41 -11.10
N VAL A 34 -5.05 -22.12 -11.20
CA VAL A 34 -4.44 -20.93 -10.65
C VAL A 34 -5.03 -19.75 -11.42
N LYS A 35 -6.20 -19.27 -10.96
CA LYS A 35 -6.72 -17.99 -11.42
C LYS A 35 -5.75 -16.94 -10.92
N GLY A 36 -4.81 -16.57 -11.79
CA GLY A 36 -3.90 -15.47 -11.52
C GLY A 36 -4.75 -14.19 -11.36
N ASN A 37 -4.87 -13.70 -10.15
CA ASN A 37 -5.56 -12.45 -9.83
C ASN A 37 -4.69 -11.27 -10.29
N ARG A 38 -4.54 -11.12 -11.61
CA ARG A 38 -3.79 -10.02 -12.21
C ARG A 38 -4.59 -8.72 -12.08
N PRO A 39 -3.92 -7.58 -11.89
CA PRO A 39 -4.59 -6.28 -11.95
C PRO A 39 -5.32 -6.14 -13.28
N SER A 40 -6.55 -5.66 -13.22
CA SER A 40 -7.36 -5.36 -14.40
C SER A 40 -7.31 -3.85 -14.65
N TYR A 41 -6.94 -3.49 -15.87
CA TYR A 41 -6.85 -2.10 -16.30
C TYR A 41 -7.97 -1.80 -17.28
N LYS A 42 -8.71 -0.73 -17.04
CA LYS A 42 -9.76 -0.26 -17.94
C LYS A 42 -9.46 1.18 -18.35
N LEU A 43 -9.31 1.40 -19.64
CA LEU A 43 -9.21 2.76 -20.17
C LEU A 43 -10.60 3.41 -20.11
N THR A 44 -10.65 4.60 -19.51
CA THR A 44 -11.84 5.46 -19.45
C THR A 44 -11.64 6.68 -20.34
N ALA A 45 -12.69 7.46 -20.56
CA ALA A 45 -12.57 8.69 -21.34
C ALA A 45 -11.62 9.73 -20.72
N GLU A 46 -11.45 9.70 -19.40
CA GLU A 46 -10.65 10.67 -18.65
C GLU A 46 -9.25 10.13 -18.28
N GLY A 47 -9.05 8.79 -18.33
CA GLY A 47 -7.79 8.19 -17.90
C GLY A 47 -7.81 6.66 -17.78
N LEU A 48 -7.04 6.15 -16.86
CA LEU A 48 -6.85 4.72 -16.62
C LEU A 48 -7.42 4.32 -15.25
N GLN A 49 -8.36 3.40 -15.23
CA GLN A 49 -8.87 2.79 -14.00
C GLN A 49 -8.18 1.44 -13.78
N THR A 50 -7.60 1.27 -12.61
CA THR A 50 -6.98 0.03 -12.13
C THR A 50 -7.88 -0.61 -11.09
N HIS A 51 -8.31 -1.84 -11.32
CA HIS A 51 -9.05 -2.61 -10.33
C HIS A 51 -8.08 -3.26 -9.36
N VAL A 52 -8.24 -2.98 -8.06
CA VAL A 52 -7.35 -3.45 -6.99
C VAL A 52 -7.96 -4.64 -6.25
N GLN A 53 -9.25 -4.58 -5.96
CA GLN A 53 -9.94 -5.58 -5.16
C GLN A 53 -9.79 -6.99 -5.75
N GLY A 54 -9.38 -7.96 -4.93
CA GLY A 54 -9.23 -9.36 -5.34
C GLY A 54 -8.04 -9.63 -6.27
N THR A 55 -7.17 -8.64 -6.48
CA THR A 55 -5.93 -8.79 -7.26
C THR A 55 -4.70 -8.86 -6.34
N VAL A 56 -3.53 -9.07 -6.90
CA VAL A 56 -2.26 -9.02 -6.15
C VAL A 56 -2.03 -7.66 -5.50
N LEU A 57 -2.55 -6.58 -6.09
CA LEU A 57 -2.43 -5.24 -5.54
C LEU A 57 -3.12 -5.09 -4.17
N SER A 58 -4.22 -5.81 -3.93
CA SER A 58 -4.91 -5.77 -2.64
C SER A 58 -4.14 -6.42 -1.48
N LYS A 59 -3.01 -7.08 -1.76
CA LYS A 59 -2.16 -7.75 -0.77
C LYS A 59 -0.85 -7.01 -0.51
N MET A 60 -0.66 -5.83 -1.05
CA MET A 60 0.60 -5.09 -0.98
C MET A 60 0.83 -4.34 0.34
N GLY A 61 -0.17 -4.28 1.22
CA GLY A 61 -0.08 -3.63 2.52
C GLY A 61 -0.78 -2.29 2.55
N THR A 62 -0.25 -1.25 1.91
CA THR A 62 -0.76 0.12 1.99
C THR A 62 -1.22 0.67 0.64
N ALA A 63 -1.97 1.77 0.65
CA ALA A 63 -2.33 2.48 -0.57
C ALA A 63 -1.08 3.05 -1.26
N GLU A 64 -0.08 3.46 -0.50
CA GLU A 64 1.20 3.91 -1.06
C GLU A 64 1.82 2.81 -1.94
N ASP A 65 1.86 1.57 -1.44
CA ASP A 65 2.42 0.45 -2.20
C ASP A 65 1.59 0.13 -3.46
N VAL A 66 0.28 0.26 -3.37
CA VAL A 66 -0.59 0.11 -4.56
C VAL A 66 -0.28 1.18 -5.59
N LEU A 67 -0.14 2.45 -5.18
CA LEU A 67 0.11 3.57 -6.09
C LEU A 67 1.45 3.46 -6.83
N LYS A 68 2.47 2.86 -6.23
CA LYS A 68 3.77 2.58 -6.89
C LYS A 68 3.62 1.64 -8.11
N HIS A 69 2.52 0.89 -8.18
CA HIS A 69 2.26 -0.07 -9.25
C HIS A 69 1.17 0.39 -10.23
N ILE A 70 0.70 1.64 -10.11
CA ILE A 70 -0.24 2.21 -11.07
C ILE A 70 0.52 2.71 -12.31
N PRO A 71 0.19 2.21 -13.51
CA PRO A 71 0.86 2.65 -14.73
C PRO A 71 0.72 4.15 -14.94
N GLY A 72 1.83 4.80 -15.23
CA GLY A 72 1.88 6.25 -15.47
C GLY A 72 2.03 7.12 -14.21
N LEU A 73 2.05 6.51 -13.02
CA LEU A 73 2.30 7.19 -11.75
C LEU A 73 3.66 6.76 -11.19
N GLN A 74 4.45 7.71 -10.73
CA GLN A 74 5.75 7.46 -10.10
C GLN A 74 5.88 8.24 -8.79
N LYS A 75 6.56 7.66 -7.80
CA LYS A 75 6.96 8.37 -6.58
C LYS A 75 8.39 8.88 -6.76
N LYS A 76 8.59 10.17 -6.58
CA LYS A 76 9.89 10.84 -6.67
C LYS A 76 10.01 11.87 -5.55
N ASN A 77 11.09 11.79 -4.75
CA ASN A 77 11.34 12.72 -3.64
C ASN A 77 10.12 12.92 -2.72
N ASP A 78 9.52 11.80 -2.27
CA ASP A 78 8.31 11.77 -1.43
C ASP A 78 7.04 12.43 -2.02
N ALA A 79 7.05 12.77 -3.30
CA ALA A 79 5.89 13.23 -4.03
C ALA A 79 5.51 12.27 -5.16
N TYR A 80 4.24 12.29 -5.56
CA TYR A 80 3.81 11.56 -6.75
C TYR A 80 3.89 12.44 -7.98
N GLU A 81 4.34 11.85 -9.07
CA GLU A 81 4.37 12.50 -10.38
C GLU A 81 3.70 11.62 -11.42
N VAL A 82 2.90 12.23 -12.29
CA VAL A 82 2.32 11.60 -13.46
C VAL A 82 3.18 11.96 -14.68
N PHE A 83 3.56 10.96 -15.44
CA PHE A 83 4.44 11.15 -16.59
C PHE A 83 3.93 12.24 -17.53
N GLY A 84 4.73 13.27 -17.75
CA GLY A 84 4.40 14.41 -18.62
C GLY A 84 3.34 15.37 -18.10
N LYS A 85 2.82 15.18 -16.89
CA LYS A 85 1.75 16.02 -16.30
C LYS A 85 2.15 16.68 -14.97
N GLY A 86 3.22 16.21 -14.32
CA GLY A 86 3.66 16.70 -13.02
C GLY A 86 2.87 16.08 -11.85
N SER A 87 2.81 16.79 -10.73
CA SER A 87 2.19 16.28 -9.51
C SER A 87 0.67 16.22 -9.62
N PRO A 88 0.05 15.05 -9.38
CA PRO A 88 -1.40 14.93 -9.40
C PRO A 88 -2.01 15.40 -8.07
N ILE A 89 -3.28 15.78 -8.13
CA ILE A 89 -4.11 15.90 -6.92
C ILE A 89 -4.68 14.53 -6.61
N ILE A 90 -4.64 14.14 -5.33
CA ILE A 90 -5.10 12.82 -4.87
C ILE A 90 -6.41 12.98 -4.09
N TYR A 91 -7.39 12.17 -4.44
CA TYR A 91 -8.66 12.07 -3.73
C TYR A 91 -8.87 10.64 -3.20
N VAL A 92 -9.36 10.55 -1.97
CA VAL A 92 -9.81 9.29 -1.35
C VAL A 92 -11.31 9.41 -1.08
N ASN A 93 -12.13 8.59 -1.72
CA ASN A 93 -13.60 8.63 -1.66
C ASN A 93 -14.20 10.03 -1.91
N GLY A 94 -13.60 10.79 -2.84
CA GLY A 94 -14.03 12.15 -3.16
C GLY A 94 -13.50 13.24 -2.22
N ARG A 95 -12.83 12.88 -1.12
CA ARG A 95 -12.15 13.83 -0.22
C ARG A 95 -10.73 14.09 -0.72
N LEU A 96 -10.36 15.36 -0.80
CA LEU A 96 -9.00 15.76 -1.13
C LEU A 96 -8.02 15.26 -0.06
N LEU A 97 -6.98 14.56 -0.50
CA LEU A 97 -5.87 14.16 0.36
C LEU A 97 -5.00 15.39 0.67
N ARG A 98 -4.79 15.69 1.93
CA ARG A 98 -3.99 16.83 2.37
C ARG A 98 -2.55 16.44 2.71
N ASP A 99 -2.37 15.25 3.23
CA ASP A 99 -1.08 14.69 3.62
C ASP A 99 -0.88 13.32 3.00
N LEU A 100 0.27 13.10 2.36
CA LEU A 100 0.61 11.82 1.73
C LEU A 100 0.77 10.70 2.75
N SER A 101 1.05 11.00 4.01
CA SER A 101 1.12 10.00 5.08
C SER A 101 -0.21 9.27 5.32
N GLU A 102 -1.34 9.87 4.92
CA GLU A 102 -2.64 9.20 4.96
C GLU A 102 -2.69 7.96 4.04
N LEU A 103 -1.86 7.92 2.98
CA LEU A 103 -1.78 6.76 2.09
C LEU A 103 -1.16 5.53 2.75
N ASP A 104 -0.24 5.73 3.68
CA ASP A 104 0.37 4.64 4.45
C ASP A 104 -0.62 4.03 5.44
N GLN A 105 -1.63 4.80 5.82
CA GLN A 105 -2.65 4.40 6.77
C GLN A 105 -3.79 3.63 6.11
N LEU A 106 -3.99 3.84 4.80
CA LEU A 106 -5.02 3.17 4.03
C LEU A 106 -4.55 1.79 3.61
N LYS A 107 -5.21 0.74 4.09
CA LYS A 107 -4.90 -0.64 3.75
C LYS A 107 -5.22 -0.94 2.28
N SER A 108 -4.31 -1.62 1.59
CA SER A 108 -4.50 -2.00 0.18
C SER A 108 -5.72 -2.91 -0.03
N GLU A 109 -6.06 -3.73 0.97
CA GLU A 109 -7.23 -4.61 0.94
C GLU A 109 -8.57 -3.86 0.94
N ASP A 110 -8.58 -2.62 1.45
CA ASP A 110 -9.77 -1.78 1.46
C ASP A 110 -9.97 -1.01 0.16
N ILE A 111 -8.97 -0.98 -0.70
CA ILE A 111 -9.06 -0.30 -1.99
C ILE A 111 -9.85 -1.16 -2.97
N LYS A 112 -10.89 -0.57 -3.55
CA LYS A 112 -11.67 -1.16 -4.64
C LYS A 112 -11.01 -0.93 -5.98
N ASN A 113 -10.72 0.33 -6.29
CA ASN A 113 -10.08 0.76 -7.53
C ASN A 113 -9.32 2.07 -7.34
N VAL A 114 -8.34 2.26 -8.21
CA VAL A 114 -7.59 3.51 -8.38
C VAL A 114 -7.80 4.00 -9.80
N GLU A 115 -8.18 5.25 -9.97
CA GLU A 115 -8.35 5.89 -11.27
C GLU A 115 -7.33 7.01 -11.42
N LEU A 116 -6.48 6.89 -12.44
CA LEU A 116 -5.53 7.92 -12.84
C LEU A 116 -6.12 8.71 -14.00
N ILE A 117 -6.52 9.94 -13.74
CA ILE A 117 -7.09 10.88 -14.72
C ILE A 117 -5.96 11.75 -15.25
N THR A 118 -5.65 11.62 -16.52
CA THR A 118 -4.59 12.40 -17.19
C THR A 118 -5.13 13.54 -18.03
N SER A 119 -6.45 13.62 -18.16
CA SER A 119 -7.15 14.69 -18.85
C SER A 119 -8.34 15.14 -17.99
N PRO A 120 -8.06 15.84 -16.86
CA PRO A 120 -9.13 16.31 -15.98
C PRO A 120 -9.98 17.33 -16.74
N GLY A 121 -11.29 17.08 -16.76
CA GLY A 121 -12.25 17.95 -17.41
C GLY A 121 -12.55 19.21 -16.60
N ALA A 122 -13.52 20.00 -17.03
CA ALA A 122 -13.93 21.27 -16.43
C ALA A 122 -14.43 21.20 -14.96
N ARG A 123 -14.48 19.99 -14.39
CA ARG A 123 -14.80 19.77 -12.97
C ARG A 123 -13.66 20.10 -12.02
N TYR A 124 -12.46 20.26 -12.55
CA TYR A 124 -11.24 20.56 -11.79
C TYR A 124 -10.74 21.94 -12.16
N ASP A 125 -9.96 22.55 -11.27
CA ASP A 125 -9.30 23.81 -11.55
C ASP A 125 -8.39 23.69 -12.79
N ALA A 126 -8.29 24.74 -13.58
CA ALA A 126 -7.49 24.75 -14.82
C ALA A 126 -6.00 24.49 -14.59
N SER A 127 -5.50 24.68 -13.38
CA SER A 127 -4.12 24.39 -12.99
C SER A 127 -3.87 22.86 -12.79
N VAL A 128 -4.94 22.08 -12.59
CA VAL A 128 -4.87 20.65 -12.31
C VAL A 128 -4.63 19.86 -13.59
N LYS A 129 -3.45 19.27 -13.73
CA LYS A 129 -3.05 18.52 -14.92
C LYS A 129 -3.29 17.02 -14.82
N ALA A 130 -3.39 16.48 -13.61
CA ALA A 130 -3.67 15.09 -13.35
C ALA A 130 -4.36 14.90 -12.00
N VAL A 131 -5.18 13.84 -11.89
CA VAL A 131 -5.90 13.51 -10.68
C VAL A 131 -5.81 12.01 -10.43
N VAL A 132 -5.56 11.61 -9.19
CA VAL A 132 -5.65 10.23 -8.74
C VAL A 132 -6.87 10.10 -7.83
N LYS A 133 -7.80 9.21 -8.17
CA LYS A 133 -8.95 8.90 -7.32
C LYS A 133 -8.80 7.50 -6.77
N ILE A 134 -8.75 7.40 -5.47
CA ILE A 134 -8.79 6.13 -4.73
C ILE A 134 -10.21 5.93 -4.25
N THR A 135 -10.82 4.81 -4.65
CA THR A 135 -12.13 4.40 -4.16
C THR A 135 -11.95 3.18 -3.29
N THR A 136 -12.40 3.26 -2.05
CA THR A 136 -12.36 2.13 -1.13
C THR A 136 -13.63 1.30 -1.24
N ARG A 137 -13.56 0.09 -0.69
CA ARG A 137 -14.75 -0.74 -0.52
C ARG A 137 -15.67 -0.08 0.50
N PRO A 138 -16.99 -0.11 0.29
CA PRO A 138 -17.90 0.26 1.35
C PRO A 138 -17.68 -0.71 2.52
N ILE A 139 -17.51 -0.18 3.71
CA ILE A 139 -17.47 -0.97 4.93
C ILE A 139 -18.83 -1.66 5.06
N LYS A 140 -18.83 -2.99 5.06
CA LYS A 140 -20.04 -3.77 5.21
C LYS A 140 -20.34 -3.98 6.69
N GLY A 141 -21.54 -3.64 7.10
CA GLY A 141 -22.05 -3.85 8.45
C GLY A 141 -22.37 -2.55 9.19
N GLU A 142 -23.33 -2.66 10.10
CA GLU A 142 -23.63 -1.64 11.09
C GLU A 142 -22.86 -1.93 12.36
N GLY A 143 -22.49 -0.91 13.09
CA GLY A 143 -21.81 -1.03 14.37
C GLY A 143 -20.64 -0.07 14.52
N PHE A 144 -19.87 -0.32 15.56
CA PHE A 144 -18.67 0.42 15.89
C PHE A 144 -17.42 -0.39 15.49
N GLY A 145 -16.52 0.22 14.78
CA GLY A 145 -15.22 -0.34 14.42
C GLY A 145 -14.10 0.58 14.86
N PHE A 146 -12.97 0.00 15.21
CA PHE A 146 -11.75 0.74 15.49
C PHE A 146 -10.53 -0.01 14.99
N ASP A 147 -9.50 0.72 14.65
CA ASP A 147 -8.19 0.22 14.27
C ASP A 147 -7.12 1.02 15.00
N VAL A 148 -6.19 0.34 15.63
CA VAL A 148 -5.07 0.96 16.35
C VAL A 148 -3.79 0.58 15.66
N ARG A 149 -2.99 1.57 15.34
CA ARG A 149 -1.66 1.39 14.78
C ARG A 149 -0.65 2.05 15.70
N SER A 150 0.32 1.27 16.16
CA SER A 150 1.45 1.74 16.94
C SER A 150 2.73 1.46 16.18
N GLY A 151 3.57 2.46 16.04
CA GLY A 151 4.86 2.38 15.39
C GLY A 151 5.97 2.89 16.29
N TYR A 152 7.03 2.12 16.41
CA TYR A 152 8.25 2.52 17.10
C TYR A 152 9.38 2.51 16.10
N ASN A 153 10.12 3.60 16.05
CA ASN A 153 11.36 3.66 15.31
C ASN A 153 12.48 4.12 16.24
N GLN A 154 13.58 3.44 16.18
CA GLN A 154 14.78 3.84 16.89
C GLN A 154 15.90 4.03 15.89
N TRP A 155 16.35 5.27 15.83
CA TRP A 155 17.58 5.62 15.17
C TRP A 155 18.58 6.03 16.26
N GLU A 156 18.95 7.29 16.39
CA GLU A 156 19.71 7.78 17.54
C GLU A 156 18.81 8.10 18.73
N TYR A 157 17.60 8.55 18.44
CA TYR A 157 16.54 8.79 19.43
C TYR A 157 15.31 7.95 19.10
N ALA A 158 14.55 7.64 20.13
CA ALA A 158 13.31 6.89 20.01
C ALA A 158 12.21 7.77 19.41
N GLY A 159 11.58 7.29 18.35
CA GLY A 159 10.39 7.91 17.76
C GLY A 159 9.17 7.01 17.94
N PHE A 160 8.02 7.62 18.16
CA PHE A 160 6.75 6.96 18.35
C PHE A 160 5.71 7.52 17.38
N VAL A 161 4.91 6.64 16.82
CA VAL A 161 3.74 6.99 16.00
C VAL A 161 2.57 6.18 16.50
N GLU A 162 1.54 6.85 16.97
CA GLU A 162 0.32 6.24 17.47
C GLU A 162 -0.86 6.77 16.65
N GLN A 163 -1.70 5.87 16.20
CA GLN A 163 -2.88 6.19 15.42
C GLN A 163 -4.06 5.36 15.86
N LEU A 164 -5.17 6.01 16.09
CA LEU A 164 -6.46 5.41 16.34
C LEU A 164 -7.44 5.88 15.25
N ASN A 165 -7.91 4.95 14.47
CA ASN A 165 -9.03 5.17 13.56
C ASN A 165 -10.27 4.55 14.18
N TRP A 166 -11.40 5.24 14.11
CA TRP A 166 -12.67 4.71 14.56
C TRP A 166 -13.79 5.07 13.59
N ASN A 167 -14.78 4.21 13.49
CA ASN A 167 -15.98 4.46 12.70
C ASN A 167 -17.21 3.90 13.42
N TYR A 168 -18.31 4.59 13.26
CA TYR A 168 -19.62 4.15 13.72
C TYR A 168 -20.63 4.29 12.59
N ARG A 169 -21.30 3.20 12.28
CA ARG A 169 -22.34 3.17 11.24
C ARG A 169 -23.63 2.59 11.78
N ARG A 170 -24.72 3.31 11.55
CA ARG A 170 -26.07 2.83 11.82
C ARG A 170 -27.04 3.45 10.83
N ASP A 171 -27.79 2.61 10.11
CA ASP A 171 -28.75 3.03 9.07
C ASP A 171 -28.06 3.94 8.01
N LYS A 172 -28.44 5.24 8.02
CA LYS A 172 -27.89 6.27 7.12
C LYS A 172 -26.80 7.11 7.76
N LEU A 173 -26.51 6.87 9.03
CA LEU A 173 -25.47 7.59 9.76
C LEU A 173 -24.14 6.86 9.63
N ASP A 174 -23.12 7.55 9.16
CA ASP A 174 -21.75 7.08 9.08
C ASP A 174 -20.84 8.17 9.66
N VAL A 175 -20.26 7.90 10.84
CA VAL A 175 -19.36 8.81 11.55
C VAL A 175 -18.03 8.12 11.69
N PHE A 176 -16.97 8.83 11.39
CA PHE A 176 -15.62 8.32 11.51
C PHE A 176 -14.67 9.41 12.00
N GLY A 177 -13.56 8.99 12.57
CA GLY A 177 -12.52 9.90 13.03
C GLY A 177 -11.17 9.20 13.11
N THR A 178 -10.14 10.01 13.13
CA THR A 178 -8.75 9.57 13.29
C THR A 178 -8.08 10.43 14.32
N VAL A 179 -7.41 9.82 15.28
CA VAL A 179 -6.52 10.50 16.22
C VAL A 179 -5.11 10.04 15.90
N TYR A 180 -4.23 10.97 15.65
CA TYR A 180 -2.85 10.71 15.27
C TYR A 180 -1.90 11.46 16.20
N TYR A 181 -0.92 10.74 16.74
CA TYR A 181 0.15 11.31 17.54
C TYR A 181 1.50 10.83 17.00
N ARG A 182 2.42 11.77 16.83
CA ARG A 182 3.80 11.48 16.45
C ARG A 182 4.76 12.23 17.37
N LYS A 183 5.74 11.51 17.86
CA LYS A 183 6.90 12.10 18.53
C LYS A 183 8.16 11.63 17.82
N SER A 184 8.98 12.57 17.38
CA SER A 184 10.31 12.29 16.83
C SER A 184 11.32 13.29 17.35
N GLU A 185 12.47 12.78 17.74
CA GLU A 185 13.62 13.59 18.10
C GLU A 185 14.73 13.32 17.09
N GLY A 186 15.42 14.37 16.71
CA GLY A 186 16.56 14.29 15.81
C GLY A 186 17.62 15.30 16.22
N PHE A 187 18.83 15.06 15.78
CA PHE A 187 19.86 16.08 15.85
C PHE A 187 20.53 16.22 14.48
N ASP A 188 21.00 17.38 14.22
CA ASP A 188 21.79 17.71 13.05
C ASP A 188 23.13 18.26 13.53
N GLU A 189 24.19 17.62 13.07
CA GLU A 189 25.55 18.01 13.37
C GLU A 189 26.25 18.33 12.06
N SER A 190 26.66 19.57 11.91
CA SER A 190 27.44 19.96 10.75
C SER A 190 28.73 20.63 11.17
N ARG A 191 29.82 20.16 10.57
CA ARG A 191 31.14 20.78 10.70
C ARG A 191 31.58 21.32 9.36
N PHE A 192 31.87 22.60 9.35
CA PHE A 192 32.36 23.30 8.16
C PHE A 192 33.71 23.89 8.45
N THR A 193 34.69 23.51 7.67
CA THR A 193 36.07 24.02 7.77
C THR A 193 36.35 24.80 6.49
N GLN A 194 36.80 26.04 6.63
CA GLN A 194 37.15 26.90 5.51
C GLN A 194 38.55 27.50 5.71
N ASP A 195 39.41 27.34 4.70
CA ASP A 195 40.70 27.96 4.63
C ASP A 195 40.65 29.07 3.58
N VAL A 196 40.92 30.30 4.00
CA VAL A 196 41.00 31.46 3.12
C VAL A 196 42.44 31.90 2.99
N HIS A 197 42.96 31.83 1.78
CA HIS A 197 44.31 32.26 1.41
C HIS A 197 44.24 33.62 0.73
N VAL A 198 44.61 34.65 1.47
CA VAL A 198 44.81 36.01 0.92
C VAL A 198 46.26 36.39 1.22
N ASP A 199 46.54 37.44 1.96
CA ASP A 199 47.89 37.78 2.43
C ASP A 199 48.26 37.00 3.71
N THR A 200 47.29 36.52 4.42
CA THR A 200 47.41 35.74 5.65
C THR A 200 46.49 34.52 5.52
N LEU A 201 46.94 33.37 5.99
CA LEU A 201 46.11 32.15 6.05
C LEU A 201 45.13 32.28 7.21
N TRP A 202 43.83 32.30 6.88
CA TRP A 202 42.75 32.27 7.84
C TRP A 202 42.17 30.88 7.81
N HIS A 203 42.21 30.20 8.96
CA HIS A 203 41.53 28.92 9.18
C HIS A 203 40.31 29.14 10.04
N GLN A 204 39.12 28.78 9.50
CA GLN A 204 37.87 28.86 10.21
C GLN A 204 37.25 27.47 10.33
N ASP A 205 37.01 27.03 11.55
CA ASP A 205 36.33 25.78 11.89
C ASP A 205 35.01 26.12 12.59
N ASN A 206 33.92 25.85 11.90
CA ASN A 206 32.57 26.06 12.42
C ASN A 206 31.94 24.71 12.76
N TYR A 207 31.47 24.60 13.97
CA TYR A 207 30.71 23.47 14.46
C TYR A 207 29.30 23.95 14.78
N GLN A 208 28.32 23.32 14.15
CA GLN A 208 26.91 23.61 14.40
C GLN A 208 26.23 22.34 14.87
N PHE A 209 25.57 22.44 16.01
CA PHE A 209 24.75 21.39 16.58
C PHE A 209 23.31 21.92 16.74
N ALA A 210 22.34 21.21 16.18
CA ALA A 210 20.93 21.51 16.31
C ALA A 210 20.17 20.28 16.79
N LYS A 211 19.51 20.37 17.92
CA LYS A 211 18.58 19.35 18.42
C LYS A 211 17.15 19.74 18.02
N THR A 212 16.49 18.86 17.27
CA THR A 212 15.10 19.04 16.87
C THR A 212 14.20 18.10 17.66
N ASN A 213 13.17 18.64 18.26
CA ASN A 213 12.09 17.88 18.91
C ASN A 213 10.78 18.24 18.22
N GLN A 214 10.18 17.28 17.55
CA GLN A 214 8.91 17.46 16.85
C GLN A 214 7.83 16.62 17.52
N GLN A 215 6.74 17.29 17.88
CA GLN A 215 5.52 16.64 18.35
C GLN A 215 4.37 17.12 17.48
N ALA A 216 3.62 16.20 16.92
CA ALA A 216 2.42 16.48 16.13
C ALA A 216 1.24 15.74 16.72
N PHE A 217 0.15 16.43 16.89
CA PHE A 217 -1.15 15.87 17.25
C PHE A 217 -2.15 16.36 16.21
N THR A 218 -2.86 15.43 15.59
CA THR A 218 -3.89 15.73 14.58
C THR A 218 -5.16 14.99 14.95
N ASN A 219 -6.29 15.68 14.83
CA ASN A 219 -7.62 15.18 15.13
C ASN A 219 -8.53 15.38 13.92
#